data_31c65f7f1a86cfcbb96c3d1c1bf4eefa
#
_entry.id   31c65f7f1a86cfcbb96c3d1c1bf4eefa
#
_cell.length_a   1.000
_cell.length_b   1.000
_cell.length_c   1.000
_cell.angle_alpha   90.00
_cell.angle_beta   90.00
_cell.angle_gamma   90.00
#
_symmetry.space_group_name_H-M   'P 1'
#
loop_
_entity.id
_entity.type
_entity.pdbx_description
1 polymer ?
#
loop_
_entity_poly.entity_id
_entity_poly.type
_entity_poly.pdbx_seq_one_letter_code
_entity_poly.pdbx_strand_id
1 'polypeptide(L)'
;MNIEELKIGDLVRVIKDDYIIQKGTICKVIGLSATDLSAFGGHKPVVSLLTIDTENIRSMSCENIEGIPLTKDILLKNGWKLLKHHERNSYDDVSWSSYHKPAETNISLVFYPEEEAFSLFLYAQEISETPIRYIYQLQHILFGLGLNSKIEV
;
A
#
# COMPACT_ATOMS: atom_id res chain seq x y z
N MET A 1 0.95 12.32 4.29
CA MET A 1 1.24 11.56 3.05
C MET A 1 1.49 12.53 1.91
N ASN A 2 2.44 12.22 1.00
CA ASN A 2 2.69 13.06 -0.18
C ASN A 2 1.68 12.70 -1.29
N ILE A 3 1.04 13.73 -1.90
CA ILE A 3 0.05 13.53 -2.98
C ILE A 3 0.69 12.92 -4.24
N GLU A 4 1.97 13.19 -4.48
CA GLU A 4 2.71 12.68 -5.64
C GLU A 4 2.90 11.17 -5.63
N GLU A 5 2.81 10.56 -4.44
CA GLU A 5 2.89 9.11 -4.27
C GLU A 5 1.56 8.40 -4.53
N LEU A 6 0.45 9.14 -4.58
CA LEU A 6 -0.90 8.58 -4.70
C LEU A 6 -1.36 8.49 -6.14
N LYS A 7 -2.16 7.47 -6.42
CA LYS A 7 -2.90 7.29 -7.68
C LYS A 7 -4.38 7.04 -7.40
N ILE A 8 -5.21 7.34 -8.39
CA ILE A 8 -6.62 6.96 -8.34
C ILE A 8 -6.73 5.42 -8.25
N GLY A 9 -7.45 4.95 -7.26
CA GLY A 9 -7.58 3.52 -6.96
C GLY A 9 -6.83 3.04 -5.73
N ASP A 10 -5.88 3.83 -5.21
CA ASP A 10 -5.12 3.49 -4.01
C ASP A 10 -6.00 3.38 -2.79
N LEU A 11 -5.62 2.45 -1.90
CA LEU A 11 -6.23 2.31 -0.59
C LEU A 11 -5.43 3.08 0.45
N VAL A 12 -6.14 3.90 1.22
CA VAL A 12 -5.58 4.73 2.30
C VAL A 12 -6.44 4.62 3.55
N ARG A 13 -5.87 4.97 4.70
CA ARG A 13 -6.57 5.03 5.98
C ARG A 13 -6.66 6.47 6.47
N VAL A 14 -7.83 6.85 6.97
CA VAL A 14 -8.05 8.15 7.60
C VAL A 14 -7.44 8.16 9.00
N ILE A 15 -6.62 9.17 9.30
CA ILE A 15 -5.93 9.29 10.61
C ILE A 15 -6.51 10.37 11.51
N LYS A 16 -7.42 11.20 10.98
CA LYS A 16 -8.09 12.27 11.73
C LYS A 16 -9.58 12.25 11.44
N ASP A 17 -10.39 12.30 12.48
CA ASP A 17 -11.84 12.37 12.36
C ASP A 17 -12.28 13.60 11.56
N ASP A 18 -13.26 13.38 10.69
CA ASP A 18 -14.07 14.41 10.05
C ASP A 18 -15.54 14.17 10.41
N TYR A 19 -16.41 15.14 10.16
CA TYR A 19 -17.87 15.04 10.48
C TYR A 19 -18.56 13.81 9.86
N ILE A 20 -18.00 13.26 8.77
CA ILE A 20 -18.60 12.17 8.00
C ILE A 20 -17.76 10.89 8.07
N ILE A 21 -16.44 11.01 8.15
CA ILE A 21 -15.52 9.86 8.11
C ILE A 21 -14.73 9.81 9.41
N GLN A 22 -14.81 8.67 10.09
CA GLN A 22 -14.10 8.43 11.35
C GLN A 22 -12.65 8.02 11.09
N LYS A 23 -11.78 8.32 12.04
CA LYS A 23 -10.41 7.80 12.09
C LYS A 23 -10.41 6.28 12.01
N GLY A 24 -9.49 5.73 11.23
CA GLY A 24 -9.37 4.29 11.00
C GLY A 24 -10.14 3.80 9.76
N THR A 25 -11.07 4.60 9.23
CA THR A 25 -11.83 4.22 8.03
C THR A 25 -10.90 4.04 6.84
N ILE A 26 -11.09 2.92 6.13
CA ILE A 26 -10.39 2.63 4.89
C ILE A 26 -11.15 3.22 3.72
N CYS A 27 -10.44 3.96 2.89
CA CYS A 27 -11.00 4.67 1.75
C CYS A 27 -10.20 4.36 0.48
N LYS A 28 -10.89 4.48 -0.65
CA LYS A 28 -10.27 4.44 -1.97
C LYS A 28 -10.08 5.86 -2.50
N VAL A 29 -8.91 6.17 -3.01
CA VAL A 29 -8.63 7.43 -3.70
C VAL A 29 -9.38 7.45 -5.03
N ILE A 30 -10.22 8.47 -5.24
CA ILE A 30 -11.01 8.66 -6.46
C ILE A 30 -10.68 9.96 -7.19
N GLY A 31 -9.91 10.85 -6.57
CA GLY A 31 -9.47 12.10 -7.17
C GLY A 31 -8.30 12.69 -6.41
N LEU A 32 -7.44 13.38 -7.14
CA LEU A 32 -6.28 14.11 -6.63
C LEU A 32 -6.37 15.53 -7.13
N SER A 33 -6.26 16.50 -6.24
CA SER A 33 -6.29 17.92 -6.60
C SER A 33 -5.21 18.68 -5.84
N ALA A 34 -4.38 19.38 -6.57
CA ALA A 34 -3.46 20.35 -6.02
C ALA A 34 -4.15 21.69 -5.73
N THR A 35 -5.47 21.75 -5.86
CA THR A 35 -6.24 22.98 -5.76
C THR A 35 -6.23 23.56 -4.36
N ASP A 36 -5.97 24.80 -4.41
CA ASP A 36 -6.03 25.87 -3.49
C ASP A 36 -7.34 25.91 -2.68
N LEU A 37 -7.27 25.48 -1.45
CA LEU A 37 -8.26 25.90 -0.45
C LEU A 37 -7.85 27.26 0.12
N SER A 38 -7.52 28.21 -0.77
CA SER A 38 -7.05 29.56 -0.40
C SER A 38 -8.02 30.33 0.49
N ALA A 39 -9.30 29.96 0.47
CA ALA A 39 -10.29 30.48 1.41
C ALA A 39 -9.99 30.16 2.89
N PHE A 40 -9.06 29.23 3.17
CA PHE A 40 -8.69 28.79 4.51
C PHE A 40 -7.18 28.87 4.82
N GLY A 41 -6.43 29.66 4.06
CA GLY A 41 -5.08 30.09 4.48
C GLY A 41 -3.92 29.20 4.04
N GLY A 42 -4.00 28.50 2.91
CA GLY A 42 -2.82 27.85 2.33
C GLY A 42 -3.14 26.82 1.26
N HIS A 43 -2.20 26.67 0.31
CA HIS A 43 -2.23 25.61 -0.71
C HIS A 43 -1.94 24.26 -0.06
N LYS A 44 -2.97 23.50 0.28
CA LYS A 44 -2.81 22.12 0.75
C LYS A 44 -3.35 21.15 -0.29
N PRO A 45 -2.60 20.12 -0.66
CA PRO A 45 -3.08 19.11 -1.57
C PRO A 45 -4.28 18.38 -0.96
N VAL A 46 -5.32 18.20 -1.77
CA VAL A 46 -6.59 17.60 -1.40
C VAL A 46 -6.78 16.30 -2.16
N VAL A 47 -7.24 15.29 -1.44
CA VAL A 47 -7.60 13.99 -1.99
C VAL A 47 -9.10 13.76 -1.84
N SER A 48 -9.74 13.30 -2.91
CA SER A 48 -11.13 12.85 -2.88
C SER A 48 -11.16 11.36 -2.60
N LEU A 49 -11.88 10.97 -1.57
CA LEU A 49 -11.95 9.63 -1.01
C LEU A 49 -13.36 9.06 -1.15
N LEU A 50 -13.46 7.78 -1.46
CA LEU A 50 -14.66 6.96 -1.39
C LEU A 50 -14.48 5.96 -0.24
N THR A 51 -15.37 6.01 0.76
CA THR A 51 -15.38 5.01 1.83
C THR A 51 -15.84 3.66 1.28
N ILE A 52 -15.15 2.57 1.66
CA ILE A 52 -15.44 1.24 1.12
C ILE A 52 -16.79 0.71 1.63
N ASP A 53 -17.08 0.96 2.91
CA ASP A 53 -18.25 0.36 3.58
C ASP A 53 -19.55 1.13 3.33
N THR A 54 -19.48 2.45 3.19
CA THR A 54 -20.68 3.33 3.15
C THR A 54 -20.83 4.07 1.83
N GLU A 55 -19.90 3.91 0.91
CA GLU A 55 -19.86 4.59 -0.40
C GLU A 55 -19.96 6.13 -0.33
N ASN A 56 -19.60 6.71 0.81
CA ASN A 56 -19.57 8.16 0.97
C ASN A 56 -18.34 8.76 0.26
N ILE A 57 -18.56 9.89 -0.41
CA ILE A 57 -17.48 10.65 -1.05
C ILE A 57 -17.11 11.84 -0.18
N ARG A 58 -15.80 12.04 0.06
CA ARG A 58 -15.29 13.15 0.84
C ARG A 58 -13.94 13.63 0.29
N SER A 59 -13.75 14.94 0.30
CA SER A 59 -12.43 15.52 0.03
C SER A 59 -11.78 15.96 1.34
N MET A 60 -10.51 15.63 1.53
CA MET A 60 -9.74 16.01 2.70
C MET A 60 -8.27 16.28 2.36
N SER A 61 -7.56 16.95 3.26
CA SER A 61 -6.12 17.17 3.12
C SER A 61 -5.36 15.85 3.17
N CYS A 62 -4.30 15.72 2.37
CA CYS A 62 -3.39 14.57 2.41
C CYS A 62 -2.70 14.37 3.78
N GLU A 63 -2.69 15.41 4.64
CA GLU A 63 -2.21 15.29 6.02
C GLU A 63 -3.10 14.42 6.91
N ASN A 64 -4.36 14.22 6.54
CA ASN A 64 -5.35 13.48 7.31
C ASN A 64 -5.48 12.01 6.89
N ILE A 65 -4.60 11.55 6.01
CA ILE A 65 -4.57 10.15 5.55
C ILE A 65 -3.16 9.57 5.65
N GLU A 66 -3.09 8.26 5.72
CA GLU A 66 -1.85 7.50 5.68
C GLU A 66 -1.98 6.27 4.76
N GLY A 67 -0.85 5.74 4.32
CA GLY A 67 -0.80 4.45 3.64
C GLY A 67 -1.18 3.31 4.58
N ILE A 68 -1.89 2.32 4.08
CA ILE A 68 -2.18 1.10 4.84
C ILE A 68 -0.93 0.22 4.79
N PRO A 69 -0.35 -0.15 5.96
CA PRO A 69 0.83 -1.01 5.97
C PRO A 69 0.56 -2.34 5.28
N LEU A 70 1.49 -2.77 4.43
CA LEU A 70 1.46 -4.11 3.86
C LEU A 70 1.92 -5.11 4.92
N THR A 71 1.07 -6.08 5.23
CA THR A 71 1.36 -7.11 6.24
C THR A 71 1.31 -8.50 5.64
N LYS A 72 1.91 -9.46 6.34
CA LYS A 72 1.84 -10.88 5.97
C LYS A 72 0.39 -11.39 5.90
N ASP A 73 -0.46 -10.95 6.82
CA ASP A 73 -1.87 -11.36 6.87
C ASP A 73 -2.64 -10.84 5.65
N ILE A 74 -2.39 -9.60 5.25
CA ILE A 74 -2.98 -9.04 4.02
C ILE A 74 -2.52 -9.82 2.79
N LEU A 75 -1.24 -10.20 2.70
CA LEU A 75 -0.77 -11.03 1.61
C LEU A 75 -1.47 -12.38 1.57
N LEU A 76 -1.56 -13.08 2.70
CA LEU A 76 -2.23 -14.39 2.80
C LEU A 76 -3.71 -14.29 2.43
N LYS A 77 -4.43 -13.26 2.93
CA LYS A 77 -5.83 -12.98 2.56
C LYS A 77 -6.01 -12.79 1.06
N ASN A 78 -5.01 -12.22 0.39
CA ASN A 78 -5.02 -11.96 -1.07
C ASN A 78 -4.41 -13.10 -1.91
N GLY A 79 -4.34 -14.29 -1.35
CA GLY A 79 -3.94 -15.51 -2.06
C GLY A 79 -2.44 -15.71 -2.23
N TRP A 80 -1.62 -14.87 -1.62
CA TRP A 80 -0.19 -15.13 -1.52
C TRP A 80 0.05 -16.29 -0.55
N LYS A 81 1.05 -17.12 -0.80
CA LYS A 81 1.42 -18.25 0.05
C LYS A 81 2.85 -18.14 0.49
N LEU A 82 3.11 -18.44 1.75
CA LEU A 82 4.47 -18.57 2.25
C LEU A 82 5.17 -19.71 1.51
N LEU A 83 6.26 -19.40 0.83
CA LEU A 83 7.08 -20.36 0.10
C LEU A 83 8.24 -20.88 0.96
N LYS A 84 8.95 -19.95 1.61
CA LYS A 84 10.13 -20.24 2.41
C LYS A 84 10.25 -19.21 3.53
N HIS A 85 10.73 -19.70 4.67
CA HIS A 85 11.15 -18.87 5.79
C HIS A 85 12.60 -19.20 6.13
N HIS A 86 13.40 -18.19 6.35
CA HIS A 86 14.80 -18.30 6.76
C HIS A 86 15.00 -17.49 8.05
N GLU A 87 15.50 -18.16 9.08
CA GLU A 87 15.92 -17.51 10.31
C GLU A 87 17.42 -17.23 10.25
N ARG A 88 17.82 -16.09 10.82
CA ARG A 88 19.20 -15.71 11.00
C ARG A 88 19.98 -16.87 11.66
N ASN A 89 21.16 -17.15 11.15
CA ASN A 89 22.05 -18.17 11.69
C ASN A 89 23.53 -17.70 11.65
N SER A 90 24.47 -18.55 12.07
CA SER A 90 25.90 -18.21 12.12
C SER A 90 26.56 -17.94 10.76
N TYR A 91 25.90 -18.25 9.66
CA TYR A 91 26.43 -18.06 8.30
C TYR A 91 25.67 -16.99 7.51
N ASP A 92 24.46 -16.64 7.94
CA ASP A 92 23.61 -15.68 7.29
C ASP A 92 22.99 -14.73 8.34
N ASP A 93 23.37 -13.47 8.27
CA ASP A 93 23.00 -12.45 9.26
C ASP A 93 21.60 -11.88 9.06
N VAL A 94 20.84 -12.34 8.05
CA VAL A 94 19.54 -11.77 7.69
C VAL A 94 18.43 -12.81 7.79
N SER A 95 17.36 -12.46 8.53
CA SER A 95 16.11 -13.21 8.50
C SER A 95 15.23 -12.75 7.35
N TRP A 96 14.53 -13.68 6.70
CA TRP A 96 13.58 -13.34 5.65
C TRP A 96 12.46 -14.35 5.47
N SER A 97 11.35 -13.93 4.89
CA SER A 97 10.24 -14.80 4.50
C SER A 97 9.81 -14.49 3.07
N SER A 98 9.73 -15.51 2.23
CA SER A 98 9.33 -15.37 0.83
C SER A 98 7.89 -15.82 0.64
N TYR A 99 7.12 -15.01 -0.07
CA TYR A 99 5.73 -15.26 -0.45
C TYR A 99 5.61 -15.29 -1.96
N HIS A 100 4.83 -16.22 -2.49
CA HIS A 100 4.53 -16.31 -3.92
C HIS A 100 3.02 -16.31 -4.15
N LYS A 101 2.61 -15.89 -5.35
CA LYS A 101 1.21 -15.95 -5.78
C LYS A 101 1.05 -17.11 -6.75
N PRO A 102 0.32 -18.18 -6.39
CA PRO A 102 0.29 -19.43 -7.16
C PRO A 102 -0.16 -19.29 -8.62
N ALA A 103 -1.03 -18.31 -8.90
CA ALA A 103 -1.48 -18.00 -10.26
C ALA A 103 -0.42 -17.25 -11.12
N GLU A 104 0.63 -16.75 -10.48
CA GLU A 104 1.65 -15.88 -11.08
C GLU A 104 3.03 -16.39 -10.67
N THR A 105 3.43 -17.54 -11.20
CA THR A 105 4.54 -18.38 -10.74
C THR A 105 5.92 -17.71 -10.72
N ASN A 106 6.07 -16.57 -11.39
CA ASN A 106 7.36 -15.90 -11.53
C ASN A 106 7.55 -14.72 -10.59
N ILE A 107 6.54 -14.45 -9.73
CA ILE A 107 6.56 -13.31 -8.80
C ILE A 107 6.65 -13.81 -7.38
N SER A 108 7.56 -13.22 -6.61
CA SER A 108 7.66 -13.41 -5.16
C SER A 108 7.89 -12.09 -4.44
N LEU A 109 7.37 -12.01 -3.23
CA LEU A 109 7.65 -10.95 -2.27
C LEU A 109 8.51 -11.52 -1.16
N VAL A 110 9.61 -10.86 -0.86
CA VAL A 110 10.50 -11.22 0.25
C VAL A 110 10.34 -10.18 1.35
N PHE A 111 9.94 -10.62 2.53
CA PHE A 111 9.83 -9.79 3.73
C PHE A 111 11.12 -9.84 4.53
N TYR A 112 11.65 -8.69 4.87
CA TYR A 112 12.79 -8.51 5.74
C TYR A 112 12.33 -7.92 7.08
N PRO A 113 12.35 -8.70 8.18
CA PRO A 113 11.85 -8.24 9.48
C PRO A 113 12.59 -7.02 10.04
N GLU A 114 13.88 -6.92 9.79
CA GLU A 114 14.72 -5.82 10.27
C GLU A 114 14.37 -4.48 9.60
N GLU A 115 13.85 -4.53 8.38
CA GLU A 115 13.44 -3.35 7.60
C GLU A 115 11.95 -3.05 7.72
N GLU A 116 11.16 -4.01 8.25
CA GLU A 116 9.69 -3.99 8.25
C GLU A 116 9.11 -3.71 6.84
N ALA A 117 9.73 -4.32 5.82
CA ALA A 117 9.44 -4.04 4.43
C ALA A 117 9.52 -5.30 3.55
N PHE A 118 8.96 -5.18 2.35
CA PHE A 118 9.01 -6.22 1.33
C PHE A 118 9.83 -5.73 0.13
N SER A 119 10.54 -6.66 -0.51
CA SER A 119 11.09 -6.50 -1.85
C SER A 119 10.35 -7.41 -2.82
N LEU A 120 10.10 -6.92 -4.04
CA LEU A 120 9.45 -7.69 -5.11
C LEU A 120 10.49 -8.27 -6.05
N PHE A 121 10.36 -9.56 -6.32
CA PHE A 121 11.21 -10.31 -7.24
C PHE A 121 10.39 -10.83 -8.43
N LEU A 122 10.95 -10.71 -9.62
CA LEU A 122 10.45 -11.30 -10.85
C LEU A 122 11.54 -12.21 -11.43
N TYR A 123 11.22 -13.51 -11.65
CA TYR A 123 12.21 -14.51 -12.09
C TYR A 123 13.48 -14.54 -11.22
N ALA A 124 13.34 -14.44 -9.90
CA ALA A 124 14.42 -14.35 -8.92
C ALA A 124 15.33 -13.10 -9.03
N GLN A 125 14.97 -12.11 -9.83
CA GLN A 125 15.60 -10.81 -9.90
C GLN A 125 14.77 -9.79 -9.11
N GLU A 126 15.38 -9.04 -8.20
CA GLU A 126 14.73 -7.94 -7.52
C GLU A 126 14.39 -6.82 -8.50
N ILE A 127 13.14 -6.36 -8.48
CA ILE A 127 12.63 -5.30 -9.36
C ILE A 127 12.08 -4.09 -8.61
N SER A 128 11.93 -4.19 -7.29
CA SER A 128 11.55 -3.04 -6.48
C SER A 128 12.76 -2.15 -6.23
N GLU A 129 12.75 -0.93 -6.76
CA GLU A 129 13.82 0.06 -6.51
C GLU A 129 13.84 0.56 -5.06
N THR A 130 12.70 0.47 -4.38
CA THR A 130 12.52 0.90 -3.00
C THR A 130 11.77 -0.16 -2.20
N PRO A 131 12.02 -0.25 -0.88
CA PRO A 131 11.28 -1.16 0.00
C PRO A 131 9.77 -0.88 -0.02
N ILE A 132 8.98 -1.93 -0.17
CA ILE A 132 7.51 -1.86 -0.21
C ILE A 132 6.99 -1.97 1.22
N ARG A 133 6.41 -0.90 1.75
CA ARG A 133 5.84 -0.84 3.10
C ARG A 133 4.33 -0.74 3.12
N TYR A 134 3.75 -0.21 2.04
CA TYR A 134 2.32 0.09 1.97
C TYR A 134 1.65 -0.63 0.81
N ILE A 135 0.36 -0.89 0.98
CA ILE A 135 -0.45 -1.60 -0.02
C ILE A 135 -0.42 -0.89 -1.38
N TYR A 136 -0.55 0.45 -1.41
CA TYR A 136 -0.58 1.19 -2.66
C TYR A 136 0.72 1.04 -3.46
N GLN A 137 1.87 0.91 -2.79
CA GLN A 137 3.15 0.68 -3.48
C GLN A 137 3.14 -0.66 -4.23
N LEU A 138 2.66 -1.73 -3.56
CA LEU A 138 2.51 -3.03 -4.21
C LEU A 138 1.49 -2.96 -5.36
N GLN A 139 0.34 -2.27 -5.15
CA GLN A 139 -0.67 -2.09 -6.20
C GLN A 139 -0.08 -1.41 -7.45
N HIS A 140 0.75 -0.37 -7.27
CA HIS A 140 1.39 0.34 -8.39
C HIS A 140 2.32 -0.57 -9.20
N ILE A 141 3.13 -1.36 -8.51
CA ILE A 141 4.07 -2.27 -9.19
C ILE A 141 3.29 -3.37 -9.92
N LEU A 142 2.33 -4.02 -9.27
CA LEU A 142 1.50 -5.05 -9.91
C LEU A 142 0.75 -4.51 -11.13
N PHE A 143 0.17 -3.30 -11.03
CA PHE A 143 -0.46 -2.64 -12.15
C PHE A 143 0.51 -2.37 -13.30
N GLY A 144 1.71 -1.86 -13.00
CA GLY A 144 2.77 -1.62 -13.99
C GLY A 144 3.23 -2.89 -14.71
N LEU A 145 3.14 -4.04 -14.04
CA LEU A 145 3.44 -5.35 -14.62
C LEU A 145 2.25 -5.98 -15.39
N GLY A 146 1.11 -5.29 -15.46
CA GLY A 146 -0.12 -5.82 -16.09
C GLY A 146 -0.80 -6.92 -15.29
N LEU A 147 -0.54 -7.00 -13.98
CA LEU A 147 -1.06 -8.02 -13.07
C LEU A 147 -2.25 -7.52 -12.27
N ASN A 148 -2.99 -8.46 -11.65
CA ASN A 148 -4.08 -8.08 -10.77
C ASN A 148 -3.56 -7.31 -9.55
N SER A 149 -3.82 -5.99 -9.54
CA SER A 149 -3.42 -5.07 -8.48
C SER A 149 -4.49 -4.85 -7.39
N LYS A 150 -5.65 -5.53 -7.48
CA LYS A 150 -6.67 -5.44 -6.43
C LYS A 150 -6.17 -6.15 -5.18
N ILE A 151 -6.18 -5.43 -4.06
CA ILE A 151 -5.80 -5.94 -2.74
C ILE A 151 -6.94 -5.65 -1.78
N GLU A 152 -7.41 -6.69 -1.09
CA GLU A 152 -8.43 -6.60 -0.04
C GLU A 152 -7.74 -6.41 1.32
N VAL A 153 -8.29 -5.55 2.16
CA VAL A 153 -7.80 -5.23 3.51
C VAL A 153 -8.71 -5.74 4.60
#